data_0ed802382412eb544bddc4a85042e266
#
_entry.id   0ed802382412eb544bddc4a85042e266
#
_cell.length_a   1.000
_cell.length_b   1.000
_cell.length_c   1.000
_cell.angle_alpha   90.00
_cell.angle_beta   90.00
_cell.angle_gamma   90.00
#
_symmetry.space_group_name_H-M   'P 1'
#
loop_
_entity.id
_entity.type
_entity.pdbx_description
1 polymer ?
#
loop_
_entity_poly.entity_id
_entity_poly.type
_entity_poly.pdbx_seq_one_letter_code
_entity_poly.pdbx_strand_id
1 'polypeptide(L)'
;MTGIRPTRRSLLLAGALALPALRGASAQNPPSLAAMTARANAGTVGVISGGADGTYIRIAADLAAVLDDGDRLRVLPILGRGSVQNISDIMFVRGIDIGIVQSDALAYVRRQRLFPGSDQLIHYIAKLYDEEVHLLAARDITKIEELGGRTVNVDLRGSGTAMTASLVFEALGVQPQTANDPQDLALEKLKRGEIAALMYVAGKPARLFSSIPADSGLHFLPLPLNPALLETYLPAELGTEQYPGLIPAGEKVETIAVGAVMAAYAWQPGTERYRKVANFIEALYARFDTFLRPPRHPKWREVNLSAQVPGWTRFNVVPAASVADSARSR
;
A
#
# COMPACT_ATOMS: atom_id res chain seq x y z
N MET A 1 30.88 15.79 101.89
CA MET A 1 30.27 16.92 102.48
C MET A 1 29.99 17.91 101.42
N THR A 2 28.85 18.50 101.33
CA THR A 2 28.33 19.51 100.37
C THR A 2 28.32 19.12 98.91
N GLY A 3 27.19 18.52 98.48
CA GLY A 3 26.81 18.35 97.12
C GLY A 3 26.25 19.59 96.48
N ILE A 4 26.64 19.85 95.28
CA ILE A 4 26.05 20.90 94.45
C ILE A 4 25.22 20.25 93.34
N ARG A 5 23.92 20.46 93.38
CA ARG A 5 22.98 20.02 92.36
C ARG A 5 23.01 21.02 91.22
N PRO A 6 23.19 20.68 89.95
CA PRO A 6 23.03 21.62 88.82
C PRO A 6 21.54 21.82 88.46
N THR A 7 21.19 23.00 88.32
CA THR A 7 19.83 23.51 88.02
C THR A 7 19.41 23.30 86.59
N ARG A 8 18.12 22.98 86.38
CA ARG A 8 17.42 22.67 85.13
C ARG A 8 17.20 23.90 84.16
N ARG A 9 18.21 24.67 83.83
CA ARG A 9 17.98 25.89 83.01
C ARG A 9 18.99 26.19 81.93
N SER A 10 19.63 25.16 81.32
CA SER A 10 20.60 25.39 80.25
C SER A 10 20.56 24.34 79.16
N LEU A 11 19.38 24.06 78.59
CA LEU A 11 19.24 23.17 77.41
C LEU A 11 18.02 23.55 76.57
N LEU A 12 17.98 24.78 76.12
CA LEU A 12 17.01 25.28 75.12
C LEU A 12 17.72 26.23 74.15
N LEU A 13 18.66 25.73 73.38
CA LEU A 13 19.18 26.46 72.19
C LEU A 13 20.04 25.46 71.40
N ALA A 14 19.46 24.89 70.34
CA ALA A 14 20.07 24.45 69.10
C ALA A 14 19.28 23.27 68.49
N GLY A 15 18.20 23.61 67.84
CA GLY A 15 17.38 22.64 67.12
C GLY A 15 16.69 23.34 65.95
N ALA A 16 17.44 24.11 65.14
CA ALA A 16 16.94 24.56 63.86
C ALA A 16 16.94 23.33 62.92
N LEU A 17 15.86 22.54 62.96
CA LEU A 17 15.56 21.51 62.01
C LEU A 17 15.37 22.16 60.63
N ALA A 18 16.37 22.02 59.75
CA ALA A 18 16.23 22.24 58.34
C ALA A 18 15.19 21.23 57.81
N LEU A 19 13.95 21.69 57.63
CA LEU A 19 12.96 20.97 56.89
C LEU A 19 13.48 20.82 55.43
N PRO A 20 13.69 19.61 54.89
CA PRO A 20 13.94 19.47 53.46
C PRO A 20 12.72 20.03 52.73
N ALA A 21 12.92 21.07 51.92
CA ALA A 21 11.91 21.54 50.99
C ALA A 21 11.51 20.31 50.10
N LEU A 22 10.39 19.70 50.42
CA LEU A 22 9.69 18.80 49.54
C LEU A 22 9.34 19.63 48.30
N ARG A 23 10.24 19.58 47.31
CA ARG A 23 9.88 20.02 45.94
C ARG A 23 8.62 19.23 45.61
N GLY A 24 7.49 19.90 45.63
CA GLY A 24 6.22 19.33 45.23
C GLY A 24 6.42 18.71 43.84
N ALA A 25 6.35 17.40 43.76
CA ALA A 25 6.15 16.70 42.49
C ALA A 25 4.87 17.34 41.94
N SER A 26 5.01 18.20 40.93
CA SER A 26 3.86 18.72 40.20
C SER A 26 3.11 17.49 39.70
N ALA A 27 1.99 17.18 40.32
CA ALA A 27 1.06 16.17 39.84
C ALA A 27 0.65 16.62 38.42
N GLN A 28 1.24 16.02 37.41
CA GLN A 28 0.85 16.30 36.04
C GLN A 28 -0.61 15.88 35.93
N ASN A 29 -1.48 16.84 35.72
CA ASN A 29 -2.88 16.53 35.44
C ASN A 29 -2.93 15.52 34.28
N PRO A 30 -3.77 14.48 34.39
CA PRO A 30 -3.89 13.51 33.29
C PRO A 30 -4.24 14.29 32.01
N PRO A 31 -3.67 13.87 30.86
CA PRO A 31 -3.90 14.56 29.60
C PRO A 31 -5.40 14.56 29.27
N SER A 32 -5.92 15.69 28.78
CA SER A 32 -7.31 15.78 28.35
C SER A 32 -7.62 14.77 27.23
N LEU A 33 -8.89 14.37 27.08
CA LEU A 33 -9.32 13.49 25.99
C LEU A 33 -8.88 14.04 24.61
N ALA A 34 -8.96 15.36 24.42
CA ALA A 34 -8.51 16.02 23.19
C ALA A 34 -7.00 15.84 22.97
N ALA A 35 -6.18 15.96 24.02
CA ALA A 35 -4.73 15.76 23.94
C ALA A 35 -4.37 14.29 23.65
N MET A 36 -5.10 13.34 24.27
CA MET A 36 -4.93 11.92 23.99
C MET A 36 -5.31 11.58 22.55
N THR A 37 -6.43 12.12 22.06
CA THR A 37 -6.88 11.95 20.67
C THR A 37 -5.88 12.53 19.69
N ALA A 38 -5.38 13.75 19.93
CA ALA A 38 -4.37 14.39 19.09
C ALA A 38 -3.09 13.54 19.03
N ARG A 39 -2.60 13.05 20.19
CA ARG A 39 -1.42 12.19 20.26
C ARG A 39 -1.62 10.87 19.51
N ALA A 40 -2.77 10.20 19.67
CA ALA A 40 -3.08 8.94 19.01
C ALA A 40 -3.10 9.08 17.49
N ASN A 41 -3.48 10.25 16.96
CA ASN A 41 -3.58 10.51 15.53
C ASN A 41 -2.32 11.16 14.92
N ALA A 42 -1.42 11.70 15.73
CA ALA A 42 -0.28 12.49 15.26
C ALA A 42 0.66 11.70 14.32
N GLY A 43 0.88 10.43 14.60
CA GLY A 43 1.73 9.53 13.81
C GLY A 43 0.97 8.54 12.92
N THR A 44 -0.36 8.64 12.83
CA THR A 44 -1.16 7.68 12.06
C THR A 44 -1.10 7.97 10.58
N VAL A 45 -0.74 6.95 9.78
CA VAL A 45 -0.67 6.96 8.32
C VAL A 45 -1.64 5.92 7.78
N GLY A 46 -2.65 6.35 7.03
CA GLY A 46 -3.58 5.48 6.32
C GLY A 46 -3.01 5.07 4.97
N VAL A 47 -2.90 3.75 4.73
CA VAL A 47 -2.42 3.17 3.48
C VAL A 47 -3.57 2.48 2.76
N ILE A 48 -4.14 3.13 1.73
CA ILE A 48 -5.19 2.54 0.90
C ILE A 48 -4.58 1.50 -0.05
N SER A 49 -5.19 0.35 -0.14
CA SER A 49 -4.67 -0.83 -0.85
C SER A 49 -5.65 -1.35 -1.92
N GLY A 50 -5.77 -2.65 -2.09
CA GLY A 50 -6.71 -3.30 -2.98
C GLY A 50 -7.76 -4.11 -2.23
N GLY A 51 -8.45 -4.97 -2.94
CA GLY A 51 -9.41 -5.92 -2.37
C GLY A 51 -8.75 -6.93 -1.42
N ALA A 52 -9.57 -7.63 -0.63
CA ALA A 52 -9.14 -8.51 0.45
C ALA A 52 -8.19 -9.64 0.02
N ASP A 53 -8.34 -10.15 -1.19
CA ASP A 53 -7.53 -11.25 -1.74
C ASP A 53 -6.30 -10.77 -2.53
N GLY A 54 -6.15 -9.45 -2.70
CA GLY A 54 -5.11 -8.82 -3.51
C GLY A 54 -3.74 -8.78 -2.84
N THR A 55 -2.71 -8.57 -3.66
CA THR A 55 -1.35 -8.38 -3.20
C THR A 55 -1.19 -7.06 -2.43
N TYR A 56 -1.88 -5.99 -2.82
CA TYR A 56 -1.77 -4.67 -2.19
C TYR A 56 -2.10 -4.69 -0.71
N ILE A 57 -3.16 -5.36 -0.29
CA ILE A 57 -3.52 -5.43 1.13
C ILE A 57 -2.49 -6.22 1.94
N ARG A 58 -1.86 -7.23 1.36
CA ARG A 58 -0.80 -8.00 2.00
C ARG A 58 0.47 -7.17 2.17
N ILE A 59 0.84 -6.38 1.15
CA ILE A 59 1.95 -5.41 1.23
C ILE A 59 1.64 -4.34 2.29
N ALA A 60 0.41 -3.80 2.32
CA ALA A 60 0.01 -2.81 3.33
C ALA A 60 0.02 -3.41 4.76
N ALA A 61 -0.38 -4.67 4.93
CA ALA A 61 -0.29 -5.38 6.20
C ALA A 61 1.17 -5.61 6.64
N ASP A 62 2.06 -5.92 5.70
CA ASP A 62 3.50 -6.03 5.99
C ASP A 62 4.08 -4.68 6.41
N LEU A 63 3.69 -3.57 5.75
CA LEU A 63 4.08 -2.21 6.15
C LEU A 63 3.65 -1.93 7.61
N ALA A 64 2.41 -2.24 7.98
CA ALA A 64 1.94 -2.10 9.34
C ALA A 64 2.76 -2.96 10.31
N ALA A 65 2.93 -4.24 10.00
CA ALA A 65 3.61 -5.17 10.89
C ALA A 65 5.11 -4.85 11.11
N VAL A 66 5.75 -4.13 10.18
CA VAL A 66 7.18 -3.78 10.29
C VAL A 66 7.39 -2.36 10.80
N LEU A 67 6.55 -1.41 10.36
CA LEU A 67 6.79 0.02 10.59
C LEU A 67 6.03 0.58 11.78
N ASP A 68 4.89 0.00 12.17
CA ASP A 68 4.10 0.47 13.31
C ASP A 68 4.92 0.31 14.60
N ASP A 69 5.18 1.41 15.31
CA ASP A 69 5.86 1.42 16.61
C ASP A 69 4.91 1.79 17.77
N GLY A 70 3.62 1.94 17.46
CA GLY A 70 2.55 2.20 18.42
C GLY A 70 2.50 3.61 18.99
N ASP A 71 3.50 4.45 18.76
CA ASP A 71 3.59 5.80 19.32
C ASP A 71 3.88 6.87 18.25
N ARG A 72 5.05 6.82 17.60
CA ARG A 72 5.48 7.83 16.62
C ARG A 72 4.99 7.58 15.21
N LEU A 73 4.84 6.31 14.85
CA LEU A 73 4.34 5.86 13.57
C LEU A 73 3.34 4.73 13.78
N ARG A 74 2.11 4.95 13.36
CA ARG A 74 1.08 3.93 13.27
C ARG A 74 0.64 3.78 11.84
N VAL A 75 0.71 2.57 11.28
CA VAL A 75 0.33 2.28 9.90
C VAL A 75 -0.98 1.52 9.87
N LEU A 76 -1.98 2.09 9.23
CA LEU A 76 -3.32 1.50 9.09
C LEU A 76 -3.51 0.99 7.66
N PRO A 77 -3.47 -0.32 7.41
CA PRO A 77 -3.87 -0.90 6.13
C PRO A 77 -5.37 -0.71 5.92
N ILE A 78 -5.75 -0.16 4.77
CA ILE A 78 -7.13 0.13 4.43
C ILE A 78 -7.46 -0.62 3.14
N LEU A 79 -8.58 -1.36 3.14
CA LEU A 79 -9.11 -1.99 1.94
C LEU A 79 -9.57 -0.93 0.95
N GLY A 80 -9.21 -1.08 -0.31
CA GLY A 80 -9.58 -0.21 -1.40
C GLY A 80 -9.97 -1.02 -2.64
N ARG A 81 -10.14 -0.33 -3.76
CA ARG A 81 -10.40 -0.97 -5.05
C ARG A 81 -9.15 -1.07 -5.93
N GLY A 82 -8.09 -0.36 -5.55
CA GLY A 82 -6.85 -0.27 -6.33
C GLY A 82 -6.80 0.99 -7.20
N SER A 83 -5.78 1.08 -7.97
CA SER A 83 -5.25 2.15 -8.82
C SER A 83 -6.07 3.43 -8.98
N VAL A 84 -7.11 3.44 -9.82
CA VAL A 84 -7.87 4.66 -10.15
C VAL A 84 -8.62 5.20 -8.93
N GLN A 85 -9.27 4.30 -8.17
CA GLN A 85 -9.96 4.69 -6.94
C GLN A 85 -8.96 5.18 -5.88
N ASN A 86 -7.82 4.52 -5.75
CA ASN A 86 -6.81 4.91 -4.76
C ASN A 86 -6.22 6.30 -5.05
N ILE A 87 -6.03 6.67 -6.31
CA ILE A 87 -5.64 8.05 -6.69
C ILE A 87 -6.70 9.05 -6.19
N SER A 88 -7.99 8.77 -6.44
CA SER A 88 -9.09 9.58 -5.92
C SER A 88 -9.06 9.68 -4.39
N ASP A 89 -8.84 8.56 -3.71
CA ASP A 89 -8.87 8.50 -2.25
C ASP A 89 -7.69 9.27 -1.63
N ILE A 90 -6.48 9.17 -2.21
CA ILE A 90 -5.32 9.98 -1.81
C ILE A 90 -5.62 11.49 -1.94
N MET A 91 -6.32 11.89 -3.01
CA MET A 91 -6.61 13.30 -3.28
C MET A 91 -7.71 13.86 -2.37
N PHE A 92 -8.75 13.09 -2.06
CA PHE A 92 -9.99 13.64 -1.53
C PHE A 92 -10.44 13.06 -0.19
N VAL A 93 -10.00 11.85 0.19
CA VAL A 93 -10.48 11.19 1.41
C VAL A 93 -9.57 11.52 2.60
N ARG A 94 -10.18 12.01 3.68
CA ARG A 94 -9.45 12.27 4.95
C ARG A 94 -8.99 10.95 5.57
N GLY A 95 -7.74 10.93 6.03
CA GLY A 95 -7.15 9.75 6.67
C GLY A 95 -6.49 8.79 5.70
N ILE A 96 -6.56 9.04 4.39
CA ILE A 96 -5.74 8.40 3.39
C ILE A 96 -4.51 9.28 3.15
N ASP A 97 -3.34 8.75 3.44
CA ASP A 97 -2.07 9.47 3.30
C ASP A 97 -1.21 8.86 2.17
N ILE A 98 -1.31 7.55 1.99
CA ILE A 98 -0.55 6.76 1.00
C ILE A 98 -1.50 5.79 0.31
N GLY A 99 -1.23 5.46 -0.95
CA GLY A 99 -1.94 4.42 -1.67
C GLY A 99 -1.01 3.57 -2.53
N ILE A 100 -1.42 2.34 -2.82
CA ILE A 100 -0.74 1.47 -3.78
C ILE A 100 -1.54 1.47 -5.07
N VAL A 101 -0.87 1.78 -6.18
CA VAL A 101 -1.47 1.97 -7.51
C VAL A 101 -0.57 1.36 -8.58
N GLN A 102 -1.12 1.09 -9.75
CA GLN A 102 -0.33 0.71 -10.92
C GLN A 102 0.41 1.92 -11.51
N SER A 103 1.56 1.69 -12.11
CA SER A 103 2.40 2.76 -12.67
C SER A 103 1.77 3.49 -13.86
N ASP A 104 0.87 2.84 -14.59
CA ASP A 104 0.11 3.41 -15.72
C ASP A 104 -1.13 4.20 -15.28
N ALA A 105 -1.55 4.08 -14.00
CA ALA A 105 -2.79 4.66 -13.51
C ALA A 105 -2.83 6.19 -13.61
N LEU A 106 -1.70 6.87 -13.35
CA LEU A 106 -1.64 8.33 -13.43
C LEU A 106 -1.78 8.82 -14.88
N ALA A 107 -1.13 8.15 -15.82
CA ALA A 107 -1.27 8.44 -17.26
C ALA A 107 -2.71 8.18 -17.74
N TYR A 108 -3.33 7.08 -17.29
CA TYR A 108 -4.73 6.78 -17.59
C TYR A 108 -5.67 7.85 -17.07
N VAL A 109 -5.58 8.22 -15.79
CA VAL A 109 -6.41 9.25 -15.14
C VAL A 109 -6.30 10.58 -15.87
N ARG A 110 -5.09 10.96 -16.28
CA ARG A 110 -4.85 12.17 -17.09
C ARG A 110 -5.48 12.09 -18.47
N ARG A 111 -5.28 10.98 -19.20
CA ARG A 111 -5.87 10.74 -20.53
C ARG A 111 -7.40 10.80 -20.50
N GLN A 112 -8.00 10.23 -19.47
CA GLN A 112 -9.44 10.21 -19.26
C GLN A 112 -10.00 11.48 -18.59
N ARG A 113 -9.13 12.42 -18.21
CA ARG A 113 -9.49 13.67 -17.50
C ARG A 113 -10.33 13.46 -16.24
N LEU A 114 -10.07 12.38 -15.51
CA LEU A 114 -10.88 12.00 -14.34
C LEU A 114 -10.64 12.93 -13.14
N PHE A 115 -9.38 13.27 -12.86
CA PHE A 115 -8.99 14.07 -11.69
C PHE A 115 -8.01 15.17 -12.13
N PRO A 116 -8.50 16.40 -12.43
CA PRO A 116 -7.66 17.51 -12.86
C PRO A 116 -6.52 17.80 -11.88
N GLY A 117 -5.29 17.95 -12.37
CA GLY A 117 -4.10 18.24 -11.58
C GLY A 117 -3.48 17.03 -10.89
N SER A 118 -4.01 15.83 -11.09
CA SER A 118 -3.48 14.61 -10.43
C SER A 118 -1.99 14.36 -10.70
N ASP A 119 -1.48 14.69 -11.88
CA ASP A 119 -0.08 14.57 -12.27
C ASP A 119 0.88 15.48 -11.47
N GLN A 120 0.36 16.60 -10.96
CA GLN A 120 1.11 17.54 -10.09
C GLN A 120 0.91 17.24 -8.61
N LEU A 121 -0.23 16.64 -8.26
CA LEU A 121 -0.67 16.45 -6.88
C LEU A 121 -0.37 15.05 -6.32
N ILE A 122 0.00 14.09 -7.18
CA ILE A 122 0.33 12.73 -6.75
C ILE A 122 1.80 12.44 -7.06
N HIS A 123 2.56 12.17 -6.01
CA HIS A 123 3.97 11.82 -6.09
C HIS A 123 4.19 10.37 -5.67
N TYR A 124 5.15 9.66 -6.32
CA TYR A 124 5.48 8.31 -5.89
C TYR A 124 6.52 8.32 -4.77
N ILE A 125 6.39 7.38 -3.85
CA ILE A 125 7.35 7.10 -2.77
C ILE A 125 8.40 6.09 -3.27
N ALA A 126 7.92 4.95 -3.78
CA ALA A 126 8.76 3.87 -4.29
C ALA A 126 8.05 3.07 -5.38
N LYS A 127 8.79 2.56 -6.37
CA LYS A 127 8.36 1.43 -7.18
C LYS A 127 8.42 0.20 -6.31
N LEU A 128 7.33 -0.56 -6.25
CA LEU A 128 7.25 -1.79 -5.47
C LEU A 128 7.71 -2.97 -6.33
N TYR A 129 6.81 -3.69 -6.92
CA TYR A 129 7.05 -4.90 -7.69
C TYR A 129 6.29 -4.83 -9.01
N ASP A 130 6.43 -5.86 -9.84
CA ASP A 130 5.63 -5.99 -11.04
C ASP A 130 4.44 -6.93 -10.79
N GLU A 131 3.27 -6.57 -11.34
CA GLU A 131 2.01 -7.29 -11.22
C GLU A 131 1.68 -7.90 -12.57
N GLU A 132 1.48 -9.18 -12.58
CA GLU A 132 1.17 -9.94 -13.78
C GLU A 132 -0.33 -9.88 -14.08
N VAL A 133 -0.68 -9.80 -15.35
CA VAL A 133 -2.05 -9.93 -15.82
C VAL A 133 -2.40 -11.42 -15.90
N HIS A 134 -3.38 -11.83 -15.13
CA HIS A 134 -3.92 -13.19 -15.14
C HIS A 134 -5.25 -13.16 -15.89
N LEU A 135 -5.35 -13.88 -17.01
CA LEU A 135 -6.60 -14.05 -17.74
C LEU A 135 -7.01 -15.53 -17.63
N LEU A 136 -7.85 -15.83 -16.63
CA LEU A 136 -8.37 -17.16 -16.38
C LEU A 136 -9.66 -17.39 -17.18
N ALA A 137 -9.74 -18.47 -17.92
CA ALA A 137 -10.88 -18.79 -18.80
C ALA A 137 -11.37 -20.21 -18.65
N ALA A 138 -12.58 -20.47 -19.11
CA ALA A 138 -13.13 -21.81 -19.29
C ALA A 138 -12.38 -22.54 -20.42
N ARG A 139 -12.30 -23.88 -20.33
CA ARG A 139 -11.46 -24.72 -21.22
C ARG A 139 -11.80 -24.60 -22.71
N ASP A 140 -13.04 -24.26 -23.03
CA ASP A 140 -13.51 -24.09 -24.43
C ASP A 140 -13.01 -22.79 -25.07
N ILE A 141 -12.47 -21.86 -24.30
CA ILE A 141 -11.88 -20.60 -24.77
C ILE A 141 -10.37 -20.81 -24.88
N THR A 142 -9.82 -20.78 -26.07
CA THR A 142 -8.39 -21.06 -26.32
C THR A 142 -7.57 -19.83 -26.74
N LYS A 143 -8.24 -18.79 -27.16
CA LYS A 143 -7.64 -17.52 -27.61
C LYS A 143 -8.41 -16.33 -27.09
N ILE A 144 -7.72 -15.23 -26.86
CA ILE A 144 -8.32 -14.02 -26.33
C ILE A 144 -9.38 -13.41 -27.30
N GLU A 145 -9.23 -13.62 -28.60
CA GLU A 145 -10.19 -13.14 -29.60
C GLU A 145 -11.58 -13.79 -29.43
N GLU A 146 -11.65 -15.01 -28.90
CA GLU A 146 -12.90 -15.74 -28.64
C GLU A 146 -13.70 -15.15 -27.49
N LEU A 147 -13.13 -14.20 -26.74
CA LEU A 147 -13.83 -13.42 -25.72
C LEU A 147 -14.73 -12.33 -26.28
N GLY A 148 -14.63 -12.02 -27.61
CA GLY A 148 -15.52 -11.06 -28.28
C GLY A 148 -16.99 -11.41 -28.06
N GLY A 149 -17.77 -10.48 -27.52
CA GLY A 149 -19.19 -10.68 -27.17
C GLY A 149 -19.47 -11.61 -25.98
N ARG A 150 -18.47 -12.28 -25.41
CA ARG A 150 -18.60 -13.13 -24.21
C ARG A 150 -18.50 -12.28 -22.95
N THR A 151 -19.10 -12.74 -21.85
CA THR A 151 -18.99 -12.05 -20.56
C THR A 151 -17.66 -12.32 -19.90
N VAL A 152 -16.89 -11.27 -19.65
CA VAL A 152 -15.59 -11.31 -18.96
C VAL A 152 -15.65 -10.43 -17.72
N ASN A 153 -15.32 -10.99 -16.55
CA ASN A 153 -15.17 -10.18 -15.35
C ASN A 153 -13.85 -9.42 -15.38
N VAL A 154 -13.90 -8.12 -15.10
CA VAL A 154 -12.73 -7.22 -15.08
C VAL A 154 -12.57 -6.53 -13.72
N ASP A 155 -13.11 -7.14 -12.66
CA ASP A 155 -13.10 -6.59 -11.31
C ASP A 155 -13.94 -5.32 -11.13
N LEU A 156 -13.97 -4.79 -9.93
CA LEU A 156 -14.75 -3.62 -9.56
C LEU A 156 -14.38 -2.39 -10.39
N ARG A 157 -15.36 -1.56 -10.69
CA ARG A 157 -15.12 -0.27 -11.36
C ARG A 157 -14.16 0.59 -10.54
N GLY A 158 -13.16 1.16 -11.21
CA GLY A 158 -12.12 1.97 -10.57
C GLY A 158 -10.92 1.16 -10.05
N SER A 159 -10.96 -0.19 -10.15
CA SER A 159 -9.78 -1.03 -9.86
C SER A 159 -8.71 -0.89 -10.95
N GLY A 160 -7.49 -1.29 -10.61
CA GLY A 160 -6.41 -1.40 -11.57
C GLY A 160 -6.70 -2.44 -12.64
N THR A 161 -7.29 -3.57 -12.26
CA THR A 161 -7.70 -4.62 -13.22
C THR A 161 -8.70 -4.10 -14.25
N ALA A 162 -9.75 -3.37 -13.83
CA ALA A 162 -10.73 -2.80 -14.76
C ALA A 162 -10.09 -1.82 -15.73
N MET A 163 -9.14 -1.02 -15.26
CA MET A 163 -8.37 -0.09 -16.09
C MET A 163 -7.51 -0.85 -17.11
N THR A 164 -6.66 -1.78 -16.65
CA THR A 164 -5.78 -2.58 -17.51
C THR A 164 -6.57 -3.39 -18.52
N ALA A 165 -7.69 -4.01 -18.10
CA ALA A 165 -8.56 -4.76 -19.00
C ALA A 165 -9.07 -3.91 -20.15
N SER A 166 -9.50 -2.66 -19.88
CA SER A 166 -9.97 -1.76 -20.94
C SER A 166 -8.86 -1.43 -21.93
N LEU A 167 -7.63 -1.21 -21.46
CA LEU A 167 -6.47 -0.90 -22.31
C LEU A 167 -6.03 -2.11 -23.13
N VAL A 168 -6.00 -3.31 -22.52
CA VAL A 168 -5.61 -4.57 -23.18
C VAL A 168 -6.63 -4.92 -24.27
N PHE A 169 -7.91 -4.91 -23.95
CA PHE A 169 -8.94 -5.26 -24.92
C PHE A 169 -9.01 -4.22 -26.08
N GLU A 170 -8.82 -2.92 -25.79
CA GLU A 170 -8.69 -1.88 -26.81
C GLU A 170 -7.49 -2.14 -27.74
N ALA A 171 -6.31 -2.42 -27.17
CA ALA A 171 -5.09 -2.66 -27.93
C ALA A 171 -5.13 -3.93 -28.79
N LEU A 172 -5.91 -4.94 -28.36
CA LEU A 172 -6.08 -6.20 -29.07
C LEU A 172 -7.32 -6.23 -30.00
N GLY A 173 -8.13 -5.18 -29.99
CA GLY A 173 -9.36 -5.11 -30.81
C GLY A 173 -10.45 -6.10 -30.35
N VAL A 174 -10.40 -6.59 -29.10
CA VAL A 174 -11.38 -7.53 -28.55
C VAL A 174 -12.46 -6.75 -27.79
N GLN A 175 -13.71 -7.08 -28.00
CA GLN A 175 -14.86 -6.39 -27.38
C GLN A 175 -15.71 -7.35 -26.55
N PRO A 176 -15.30 -7.71 -25.33
CA PRO A 176 -16.12 -8.54 -24.46
C PRO A 176 -17.27 -7.74 -23.82
N GLN A 177 -18.25 -8.43 -23.27
CA GLN A 177 -19.22 -7.86 -22.34
C GLN A 177 -18.57 -7.84 -20.96
N THR A 178 -18.23 -6.66 -20.42
CA THR A 178 -17.53 -6.58 -19.15
C THR A 178 -18.47 -6.68 -17.96
N ALA A 179 -18.17 -7.58 -17.01
CA ALA A 179 -18.77 -7.65 -15.68
C ALA A 179 -17.82 -7.02 -14.64
N ASN A 180 -18.37 -6.46 -13.56
CA ASN A 180 -17.62 -5.78 -12.52
C ASN A 180 -17.95 -6.37 -11.12
N ASP A 181 -17.82 -7.66 -11.00
CA ASP A 181 -17.99 -8.36 -9.73
C ASP A 181 -16.66 -8.40 -8.95
N PRO A 182 -16.71 -8.52 -7.60
CA PRO A 182 -15.54 -8.90 -6.82
C PRO A 182 -14.92 -10.21 -7.34
N GLN A 183 -13.61 -10.34 -7.27
CA GLN A 183 -12.88 -11.44 -7.92
C GLN A 183 -13.23 -12.83 -7.38
N ASP A 184 -13.50 -12.96 -6.09
CA ASP A 184 -13.96 -14.21 -5.47
C ASP A 184 -15.32 -14.66 -6.03
N LEU A 185 -16.28 -13.74 -6.14
CA LEU A 185 -17.57 -13.99 -6.76
C LEU A 185 -17.42 -14.33 -8.25
N ALA A 186 -16.57 -13.62 -8.96
CA ALA A 186 -16.30 -13.86 -10.37
C ALA A 186 -15.71 -15.25 -10.62
N LEU A 187 -14.78 -15.71 -9.76
CA LEU A 187 -14.24 -17.07 -9.85
C LEU A 187 -15.34 -18.13 -9.68
N GLU A 188 -16.26 -17.94 -8.75
CA GLU A 188 -17.39 -18.86 -8.59
C GLU A 188 -18.34 -18.84 -9.80
N LYS A 189 -18.60 -17.68 -10.39
CA LYS A 189 -19.36 -17.55 -11.64
C LYS A 189 -18.68 -18.25 -12.81
N LEU A 190 -17.34 -18.12 -12.93
CA LEU A 190 -16.58 -18.80 -13.96
C LEU A 190 -16.64 -20.33 -13.82
N LYS A 191 -16.48 -20.85 -12.60
CA LYS A 191 -16.64 -22.29 -12.31
C LYS A 191 -18.01 -22.84 -12.68
N ARG A 192 -19.06 -22.02 -12.56
CA ARG A 192 -20.43 -22.42 -12.96
C ARG A 192 -20.73 -22.16 -14.44
N GLY A 193 -19.78 -21.62 -15.20
CA GLY A 193 -19.98 -21.28 -16.62
C GLY A 193 -20.89 -20.07 -16.87
N GLU A 194 -21.14 -19.23 -15.87
CA GLU A 194 -21.95 -18.01 -15.99
C GLU A 194 -21.19 -16.87 -16.69
N ILE A 195 -19.86 -16.91 -16.66
CA ILE A 195 -18.97 -16.01 -17.39
C ILE A 195 -17.91 -16.83 -18.12
N ALA A 196 -17.35 -16.30 -19.21
CA ALA A 196 -16.37 -16.99 -20.05
C ALA A 196 -14.95 -16.91 -19.51
N ALA A 197 -14.61 -15.80 -18.87
CA ALA A 197 -13.29 -15.55 -18.29
C ALA A 197 -13.35 -14.50 -17.18
N LEU A 198 -12.29 -14.44 -16.40
CA LEU A 198 -11.99 -13.31 -15.53
C LEU A 198 -10.57 -12.83 -15.75
N MET A 199 -10.37 -11.51 -15.75
CA MET A 199 -9.05 -10.89 -15.73
C MET A 199 -8.73 -10.42 -14.32
N TYR A 200 -7.48 -10.60 -13.90
CA TYR A 200 -6.99 -10.11 -12.62
C TYR A 200 -5.53 -9.65 -12.72
N VAL A 201 -5.26 -8.42 -12.33
CA VAL A 201 -3.91 -7.85 -12.25
C VAL A 201 -3.45 -7.93 -10.81
N ALA A 202 -2.46 -8.76 -10.54
CA ALA A 202 -1.96 -9.01 -9.20
C ALA A 202 -0.54 -9.59 -9.24
N GLY A 203 0.23 -9.38 -8.18
CA GLY A 203 1.53 -10.04 -8.05
C GLY A 203 1.41 -11.54 -7.92
N LYS A 204 2.15 -12.29 -8.75
CA LYS A 204 2.20 -13.76 -8.66
C LYS A 204 3.01 -14.26 -7.46
N PRO A 205 2.59 -15.36 -6.78
CA PRO A 205 1.34 -16.06 -7.00
C PRO A 205 0.13 -15.30 -6.43
N ALA A 206 -0.89 -15.08 -7.25
CA ALA A 206 -2.15 -14.52 -6.79
C ALA A 206 -2.94 -15.56 -6.00
N ARG A 207 -3.29 -15.24 -4.76
CA ARG A 207 -3.96 -16.16 -3.83
C ARG A 207 -5.26 -16.73 -4.40
N LEU A 208 -5.98 -15.91 -5.14
CA LEU A 208 -7.26 -16.31 -5.78
C LEU A 208 -7.15 -17.60 -6.59
N PHE A 209 -6.00 -17.84 -7.22
CA PHE A 209 -5.79 -18.96 -8.13
C PHE A 209 -5.02 -20.13 -7.53
N SER A 210 -4.41 -19.93 -6.34
CA SER A 210 -3.47 -20.91 -5.75
C SER A 210 -4.11 -22.26 -5.38
N SER A 211 -5.43 -22.30 -5.17
CA SER A 211 -6.17 -23.50 -4.76
C SER A 211 -7.03 -24.11 -5.86
N ILE A 212 -6.91 -23.64 -7.11
CA ILE A 212 -7.67 -24.19 -8.23
C ILE A 212 -7.06 -25.53 -8.64
N PRO A 213 -7.82 -26.65 -8.61
CA PRO A 213 -7.29 -27.96 -8.94
C PRO A 213 -7.18 -28.15 -10.47
N ALA A 214 -6.32 -29.09 -10.90
CA ALA A 214 -6.04 -29.36 -12.31
C ALA A 214 -7.23 -29.85 -13.13
N ASP A 215 -8.20 -30.48 -12.47
CA ASP A 215 -9.45 -30.98 -13.07
C ASP A 215 -10.59 -29.95 -13.08
N SER A 216 -10.31 -28.70 -12.70
CA SER A 216 -11.29 -27.62 -12.65
C SER A 216 -11.93 -27.26 -13.98
N GLY A 217 -11.31 -27.63 -15.11
CA GLY A 217 -11.72 -27.17 -16.44
C GLY A 217 -11.41 -25.70 -16.73
N LEU A 218 -10.53 -25.09 -15.93
CA LEU A 218 -10.05 -23.72 -16.12
C LEU A 218 -8.57 -23.71 -16.51
N HIS A 219 -8.14 -22.66 -17.20
CA HIS A 219 -6.75 -22.44 -17.54
C HIS A 219 -6.47 -20.96 -17.78
N PHE A 220 -5.20 -20.56 -17.74
CA PHE A 220 -4.81 -19.21 -18.12
C PHE A 220 -4.69 -19.11 -19.65
N LEU A 221 -5.29 -18.05 -20.21
CA LEU A 221 -5.07 -17.67 -21.61
C LEU A 221 -3.80 -16.85 -21.73
N PRO A 222 -2.94 -17.14 -22.73
CA PRO A 222 -1.81 -16.29 -23.02
C PRO A 222 -2.26 -14.92 -23.57
N LEU A 223 -1.50 -13.88 -23.26
CA LEU A 223 -1.64 -12.56 -23.85
C LEU A 223 -0.56 -12.37 -24.93
N PRO A 224 -0.92 -11.98 -26.16
CA PRO A 224 0.07 -11.77 -27.19
C PRO A 224 0.95 -10.55 -26.86
N LEU A 225 2.27 -10.72 -26.94
CA LEU A 225 3.25 -9.65 -26.70
C LEU A 225 3.38 -8.78 -27.96
N ASN A 226 2.32 -8.07 -28.31
CA ASN A 226 2.34 -7.17 -29.46
C ASN A 226 2.93 -5.79 -29.12
N PRO A 227 3.42 -5.01 -30.11
CA PRO A 227 4.03 -3.70 -29.86
C PRO A 227 3.13 -2.73 -29.09
N ALA A 228 1.81 -2.72 -29.37
CA ALA A 228 0.88 -1.79 -28.71
C ALA A 228 0.77 -2.05 -27.19
N LEU A 229 0.85 -3.30 -26.76
CA LEU A 229 0.90 -3.64 -25.33
C LEU A 229 2.27 -3.34 -24.72
N LEU A 230 3.36 -3.63 -25.45
CA LEU A 230 4.71 -3.44 -24.97
C LEU A 230 5.17 -1.97 -24.89
N GLU A 231 4.41 -1.03 -25.41
CA GLU A 231 4.60 0.41 -25.16
C GLU A 231 4.35 0.79 -23.68
N THR A 232 3.47 0.07 -23.01
CA THR A 232 3.03 0.38 -21.63
C THR A 232 3.40 -0.70 -20.62
N TYR A 233 3.37 -1.97 -21.06
CA TYR A 233 3.51 -3.14 -20.20
C TYR A 233 4.83 -3.86 -20.45
N LEU A 234 5.28 -4.59 -19.45
CA LEU A 234 6.46 -5.46 -19.54
C LEU A 234 6.04 -6.88 -19.96
N PRO A 235 6.85 -7.59 -20.77
CA PRO A 235 6.63 -9.01 -20.98
C PRO A 235 6.81 -9.78 -19.67
N ALA A 236 5.94 -10.75 -19.44
CA ALA A 236 5.93 -11.57 -18.23
C ALA A 236 5.47 -13.00 -18.55
N GLU A 237 5.63 -13.89 -17.58
CA GLU A 237 5.23 -15.30 -17.67
C GLU A 237 4.61 -15.76 -16.36
N LEU A 238 3.63 -16.65 -16.45
CA LEU A 238 3.09 -17.42 -15.32
C LEU A 238 3.63 -18.85 -15.45
N GLY A 239 4.10 -19.45 -14.36
CA GLY A 239 4.73 -20.76 -14.38
C GLY A 239 4.05 -21.76 -13.44
N THR A 240 4.39 -23.04 -13.62
CA THR A 240 3.89 -24.14 -12.80
C THR A 240 4.19 -23.95 -11.33
N GLU A 241 5.33 -23.36 -10.98
CA GLU A 241 5.74 -23.14 -9.59
C GLU A 241 4.80 -22.19 -8.82
N GLN A 242 4.11 -21.27 -9.55
CA GLN A 242 3.10 -20.40 -8.95
C GLN A 242 1.71 -21.03 -8.97
N TYR A 243 1.40 -21.82 -10.02
CA TYR A 243 0.04 -22.31 -10.29
C TYR A 243 0.04 -23.77 -10.76
N PRO A 244 0.43 -24.73 -9.91
CA PRO A 244 0.57 -26.14 -10.32
C PRO A 244 -0.74 -26.81 -10.73
N GLY A 245 -1.91 -26.27 -10.32
CA GLY A 245 -3.22 -26.76 -10.75
C GLY A 245 -3.70 -26.19 -12.08
N LEU A 246 -3.09 -25.12 -12.59
CA LEU A 246 -3.53 -24.41 -13.80
C LEU A 246 -2.51 -24.48 -14.95
N ILE A 247 -1.25 -24.74 -14.63
CA ILE A 247 -0.16 -24.77 -15.61
C ILE A 247 0.57 -26.12 -15.47
N PRO A 248 0.62 -26.94 -16.52
CA PRO A 248 1.33 -28.23 -16.51
C PRO A 248 2.81 -28.08 -16.16
N ALA A 249 3.41 -29.16 -15.65
CA ALA A 249 4.80 -29.17 -15.25
C ALA A 249 5.73 -28.84 -16.43
N GLY A 250 6.60 -27.85 -16.24
CA GLY A 250 7.57 -27.39 -17.24
C GLY A 250 6.99 -26.41 -18.27
N GLU A 251 5.70 -26.13 -18.23
CA GLU A 251 5.06 -25.14 -19.10
C GLU A 251 5.02 -23.76 -18.48
N LYS A 252 4.82 -22.76 -19.33
CA LYS A 252 4.64 -21.36 -18.99
C LYS A 252 3.55 -20.74 -19.85
N VAL A 253 2.88 -19.74 -19.31
CA VAL A 253 1.89 -18.96 -20.03
C VAL A 253 2.42 -17.53 -20.17
N GLU A 254 2.59 -17.08 -21.43
CA GLU A 254 3.00 -15.70 -21.72
C GLU A 254 1.91 -14.71 -21.29
N THR A 255 2.34 -13.62 -20.70
CA THR A 255 1.47 -12.53 -20.28
C THR A 255 2.24 -11.21 -20.23
N ILE A 256 1.59 -10.17 -19.74
CA ILE A 256 2.19 -8.86 -19.51
C ILE A 256 2.15 -8.51 -18.01
N ALA A 257 3.01 -7.58 -17.61
CA ALA A 257 3.05 -7.05 -16.26
C ALA A 257 3.10 -5.51 -16.25
N VAL A 258 2.64 -4.94 -15.15
CA VAL A 258 2.67 -3.50 -14.87
C VAL A 258 3.31 -3.26 -13.50
N GLY A 259 4.07 -2.19 -13.32
CA GLY A 259 4.68 -1.88 -12.04
C GLY A 259 3.64 -1.45 -10.99
N ALA A 260 3.74 -1.95 -9.77
CA ALA A 260 3.05 -1.41 -8.62
C ALA A 260 3.87 -0.26 -8.01
N VAL A 261 3.20 0.81 -7.59
CA VAL A 261 3.81 2.04 -7.09
C VAL A 261 3.13 2.44 -5.78
N MET A 262 3.93 2.78 -4.78
CA MET A 262 3.45 3.44 -3.57
C MET A 262 3.45 4.95 -3.82
N ALA A 263 2.30 5.60 -3.65
CA ALA A 263 2.08 7.01 -3.95
C ALA A 263 1.45 7.76 -2.78
N ALA A 264 1.67 9.07 -2.72
CA ALA A 264 1.10 9.97 -1.73
C ALA A 264 0.72 11.30 -2.41
N TYR A 265 -0.11 12.08 -1.73
CA TYR A 265 -0.35 13.47 -2.14
C TYR A 265 0.93 14.32 -1.99
N ALA A 266 1.16 15.27 -2.88
CA ALA A 266 2.32 16.17 -2.90
C ALA A 266 2.26 17.22 -1.76
N TRP A 267 2.28 16.75 -0.51
CA TRP A 267 2.23 17.63 0.67
C TRP A 267 3.41 18.58 0.72
N GLN A 268 3.14 19.83 1.08
CA GLN A 268 4.17 20.83 1.20
C GLN A 268 5.01 20.60 2.47
N PRO A 269 6.36 20.76 2.40
CA PRO A 269 7.23 20.74 3.57
C PRO A 269 6.74 21.64 4.69
N GLY A 270 6.88 21.19 5.94
CA GLY A 270 6.42 21.92 7.13
C GLY A 270 4.98 21.60 7.55
N THR A 271 4.15 21.01 6.69
CA THR A 271 2.79 20.58 7.07
C THR A 271 2.82 19.31 7.92
N GLU A 272 1.78 19.08 8.73
CA GLU A 272 1.64 17.86 9.53
C GLU A 272 1.60 16.60 8.63
N ARG A 273 0.83 16.65 7.54
CA ARG A 273 0.72 15.52 6.62
C ARG A 273 2.04 15.20 5.90
N TYR A 274 2.80 16.22 5.53
CA TYR A 274 4.15 16.01 5.00
C TYR A 274 5.03 15.26 6.01
N ARG A 275 5.03 15.69 7.29
CA ARG A 275 5.82 15.03 8.35
C ARG A 275 5.44 13.57 8.54
N LYS A 276 4.14 13.24 8.50
CA LYS A 276 3.66 11.85 8.59
C LYS A 276 4.22 10.99 7.46
N VAL A 277 4.09 11.45 6.21
CA VAL A 277 4.61 10.73 5.04
C VAL A 277 6.14 10.65 5.07
N ALA A 278 6.84 11.71 5.46
CA ALA A 278 8.30 11.71 5.58
C ALA A 278 8.79 10.70 6.63
N ASN A 279 8.19 10.69 7.83
CA ASN A 279 8.52 9.72 8.88
C ASN A 279 8.26 8.27 8.42
N PHE A 280 7.18 8.04 7.68
CA PHE A 280 6.90 6.74 7.09
C PHE A 280 7.99 6.34 6.09
N ILE A 281 8.41 7.24 5.20
CA ILE A 281 9.46 6.97 4.22
C ILE A 281 10.79 6.67 4.91
N GLU A 282 11.18 7.46 5.90
CA GLU A 282 12.40 7.22 6.69
C GLU A 282 12.38 5.85 7.38
N ALA A 283 11.25 5.49 8.00
CA ALA A 283 11.08 4.18 8.65
C ALA A 283 11.14 3.03 7.63
N LEU A 284 10.54 3.20 6.45
CA LEU A 284 10.56 2.21 5.35
C LEU A 284 12.01 1.95 4.91
N TYR A 285 12.79 3.00 4.66
CA TYR A 285 14.19 2.86 4.23
C TYR A 285 15.05 2.24 5.32
N ALA A 286 14.89 2.69 6.57
CA ALA A 286 15.69 2.22 7.70
C ALA A 286 15.43 0.73 8.04
N ARG A 287 14.22 0.22 7.76
CA ARG A 287 13.82 -1.16 8.11
C ARG A 287 13.62 -2.04 6.89
N PHE A 288 14.08 -1.63 5.72
CA PHE A 288 13.78 -2.32 4.45
C PHE A 288 14.18 -3.79 4.46
N ASP A 289 15.33 -4.14 5.01
CA ASP A 289 15.83 -5.52 5.08
C ASP A 289 14.88 -6.48 5.82
N THR A 290 14.02 -5.97 6.71
CA THR A 290 13.03 -6.78 7.42
C THR A 290 11.93 -7.28 6.49
N PHE A 291 11.62 -6.55 5.42
CA PHE A 291 10.63 -6.96 4.43
C PHE A 291 11.10 -8.11 3.54
N LEU A 292 12.41 -8.31 3.40
CA LEU A 292 12.99 -9.35 2.55
C LEU A 292 12.92 -10.76 3.13
N ARG A 293 12.45 -10.89 4.38
CA ARG A 293 12.43 -12.16 5.13
C ARG A 293 11.00 -12.63 5.39
N PRO A 294 10.75 -13.97 5.43
CA PRO A 294 9.48 -14.50 5.88
C PRO A 294 9.10 -13.97 7.28
N PRO A 295 7.82 -13.81 7.57
CA PRO A 295 6.64 -14.19 6.78
C PRO A 295 6.14 -13.11 5.78
N ARG A 296 6.99 -12.14 5.42
CA ARG A 296 6.62 -11.05 4.51
C ARG A 296 6.38 -11.56 3.09
N HIS A 297 5.56 -10.81 2.33
CA HIS A 297 5.21 -11.20 0.97
C HIS A 297 6.45 -11.33 0.09
N PRO A 298 6.62 -12.40 -0.73
CA PRO A 298 7.82 -12.60 -1.55
C PRO A 298 8.09 -11.47 -2.56
N LYS A 299 7.08 -10.76 -3.02
CA LYS A 299 7.20 -9.59 -3.91
C LYS A 299 8.02 -8.42 -3.31
N TRP A 300 8.28 -8.40 -2.01
CA TRP A 300 9.21 -7.44 -1.42
C TRP A 300 10.65 -7.57 -1.97
N ARG A 301 11.03 -8.76 -2.44
CA ARG A 301 12.35 -9.00 -3.04
C ARG A 301 12.53 -8.36 -4.42
N GLU A 302 11.44 -7.97 -5.07
CA GLU A 302 11.44 -7.25 -6.35
C GLU A 302 11.49 -5.72 -6.17
N VAL A 303 11.29 -5.23 -4.94
CA VAL A 303 11.25 -3.79 -4.65
C VAL A 303 12.63 -3.17 -4.79
N ASN A 304 12.71 -2.12 -5.60
CA ASN A 304 13.90 -1.28 -5.74
C ASN A 304 13.58 0.16 -5.31
N LEU A 305 13.98 0.51 -4.10
CA LEU A 305 13.71 1.85 -3.53
C LEU A 305 14.34 3.00 -4.34
N SER A 306 15.38 2.74 -5.13
CA SER A 306 16.03 3.73 -5.98
C SER A 306 15.43 3.84 -7.38
N ALA A 307 14.57 2.89 -7.79
CA ALA A 307 13.99 2.86 -9.13
C ALA A 307 13.20 4.13 -9.45
N GLN A 308 13.39 4.63 -10.66
CA GLN A 308 12.58 5.72 -11.21
C GLN A 308 11.31 5.15 -11.84
N VAL A 309 10.21 5.89 -11.74
CA VAL A 309 8.95 5.56 -12.39
C VAL A 309 8.71 6.59 -13.49
N PRO A 310 8.79 6.21 -14.77
CA PRO A 310 8.58 7.15 -15.89
C PRO A 310 7.22 7.86 -15.78
N GLY A 311 7.23 9.17 -16.00
CA GLY A 311 6.02 9.99 -15.93
C GLY A 311 5.52 10.33 -14.53
N TRP A 312 6.24 9.94 -13.48
CA TRP A 312 5.93 10.26 -12.09
C TRP A 312 6.99 11.15 -11.45
N THR A 313 6.55 12.07 -10.60
CA THR A 313 7.44 12.83 -9.71
C THR A 313 7.65 12.08 -8.41
N ARG A 314 8.90 11.95 -7.93
CA ARG A 314 9.18 11.32 -6.64
C ARG A 314 8.80 12.25 -5.49
N PHE A 315 8.23 11.71 -4.42
CA PHE A 315 8.02 12.44 -3.18
C PHE A 315 9.38 12.77 -2.55
N ASN A 316 9.65 14.08 -2.41
CA ASN A 316 10.94 14.54 -1.91
C ASN A 316 10.89 14.69 -0.38
N VAL A 317 11.70 13.89 0.32
CA VAL A 317 11.92 14.05 1.77
C VAL A 317 13.06 15.02 1.96
N VAL A 318 12.73 16.21 2.44
CA VAL A 318 13.72 17.25 2.77
C VAL A 318 14.24 16.98 4.18
N PRO A 319 15.57 16.84 4.40
CA PRO A 319 16.12 16.65 5.74
C PRO A 319 15.65 17.74 6.71
N ALA A 320 15.31 17.35 7.93
CA ALA A 320 14.74 18.28 8.95
C ALA A 320 15.62 19.53 9.20
N ALA A 321 16.93 19.42 9.04
CA ALA A 321 17.88 20.52 9.20
C ALA A 321 17.66 21.68 8.18
N SER A 322 17.25 21.35 6.94
CA SER A 322 17.07 22.38 5.90
C SER A 322 15.72 23.13 6.01
N VAL A 323 14.74 22.56 6.70
CA VAL A 323 13.44 23.20 6.95
C VAL A 323 13.58 24.29 8.04
N ALA A 324 14.47 24.09 9.01
CA ALA A 324 14.73 25.07 10.08
C ALA A 324 15.42 26.33 9.57
N ASP A 325 16.31 26.23 8.57
CA ASP A 325 17.02 27.38 7.99
C ASP A 325 16.10 28.24 7.10
N SER A 326 15.18 27.63 6.37
CA SER A 326 14.21 28.36 5.53
C SER A 326 13.14 29.12 6.35
N ALA A 327 12.89 28.69 7.60
CA ALA A 327 11.97 29.38 8.51
C ALA A 327 12.64 30.56 9.25
N ARG A 328 13.96 30.61 9.31
CA ARG A 328 14.74 31.71 9.93
C ARG A 328 15.07 32.83 8.95
N SER A 329 14.89 32.61 7.66
CA SER A 329 15.18 33.57 6.58
C SER A 329 13.93 34.31 6.04
N ARG A 330 12.81 34.22 6.74
CA ARG A 330 11.56 34.97 6.46
C ARG A 330 11.20 35.81 7.75
#